data_c53614fdddc7a99ef4b5725f906f1e6a
#
_entry.id   c53614fdddc7a99ef4b5725f906f1e6a
#
_cell.length_a   1.000
_cell.length_b   1.000
_cell.length_c   1.000
_cell.angle_alpha   90.00
_cell.angle_beta   90.00
_cell.angle_gamma   90.00
#
_symmetry.space_group_name_H-M   'P 1'
#
loop_
_entity.id
_entity.type
_entity.pdbx_description
1 polymer ?
#
loop_
_entity_poly.entity_id
_entity_poly.type
_entity_poly.pdbx_seq_one_letter_code
_entity_poly.pdbx_strand_id
1 'polypeptide(L)'
;MLRGMNTTTTAAPTFRLWLMMVLEFAIWGAWLPLIWGYMGKDGLAFSDSQIAWVGSAFAIASIVGIFFSSQAADRTFAAEKFMAFSHLVGGLAILAMYWAREIAAAVGLGANVFPVFFGLMLVHALLFVPTISVSNTIAFTHMQNAQKEFGLVRMGGTIGWILAAWPLYFVLQGKVGAEAVAASRNIFLVSGITSLALAAFSLTLPHTPPRRADGGGIAGIAWLKATGYLSYPYLLVLFVVTFIDAVIHNGYFVLAGGFLGSQTVGIKPEWIMPVMSIGQVAEILTMAVLGGVLAKLGWKTTMILGILGHAARFAVFAFLPQNQPVIILVQVLHGICYAFFFATLYIFIDAAFPKDVRSSAQSLFNLLVLGLGDLAAKWLFIPLQTRLTAADGTVDYRQLFLYPTFMALAAAAVLLVFFWPPRWLATGAQVEDDRETEPQIVA
;
A
#
# COMPACT_ATOMS: atom_id res chain seq x y z
N MET A 1 8.29 53.40 -15.13
CA MET A 1 8.78 52.16 -15.81
C MET A 1 8.18 50.96 -15.07
N LEU A 2 7.04 50.50 -15.53
CA LEU A 2 6.36 49.30 -15.01
C LEU A 2 6.91 48.10 -15.78
N ARG A 3 7.75 47.30 -15.16
CA ARG A 3 8.17 45.98 -15.68
C ARG A 3 7.03 45.03 -15.42
N GLY A 4 6.38 44.59 -16.50
CA GLY A 4 5.37 43.54 -16.45
C GLY A 4 5.91 42.25 -15.88
N MET A 5 5.36 41.80 -14.77
CA MET A 5 5.48 40.46 -14.30
C MET A 5 4.59 39.58 -15.20
N ASN A 6 5.24 38.87 -16.13
CA ASN A 6 4.59 37.80 -16.86
C ASN A 6 4.19 36.70 -15.86
N THR A 7 2.93 36.65 -15.49
CA THR A 7 2.32 35.51 -14.81
C THR A 7 2.11 34.41 -15.85
N THR A 8 3.16 33.63 -16.11
CA THR A 8 2.98 32.35 -16.79
C THR A 8 2.19 31.43 -15.89
N THR A 9 1.01 31.10 -16.31
CA THR A 9 0.05 30.19 -15.69
C THR A 9 0.70 28.85 -15.34
N THR A 10 0.87 28.58 -14.05
CA THR A 10 1.58 27.41 -13.48
C THR A 10 0.69 26.15 -13.38
N ALA A 11 -0.11 25.83 -14.40
CA ALA A 11 -0.81 24.54 -14.47
C ALA A 11 0.15 23.35 -14.76
N ALA A 12 1.34 23.60 -15.28
CA ALA A 12 2.31 22.60 -15.67
C ALA A 12 2.92 21.78 -14.50
N PRO A 13 3.21 22.33 -13.29
CA PRO A 13 3.76 21.55 -12.20
C PRO A 13 2.78 20.50 -11.67
N THR A 14 1.51 20.84 -11.46
CA THR A 14 0.49 19.95 -10.88
C THR A 14 0.25 18.73 -11.75
N PHE A 15 0.20 18.87 -13.08
CA PHE A 15 0.06 17.75 -14.00
C PHE A 15 1.29 16.80 -13.95
N ARG A 16 2.51 17.36 -13.89
CA ARG A 16 3.72 16.53 -13.77
C ARG A 16 3.75 15.75 -12.46
N LEU A 17 3.35 16.37 -11.36
CA LEU A 17 3.26 15.73 -10.05
C LEU A 17 2.19 14.63 -10.05
N TRP A 18 1.04 14.89 -10.67
CA TRP A 18 -0.01 13.91 -10.85
C TRP A 18 0.45 12.71 -11.69
N LEU A 19 1.11 12.94 -12.84
CA LEU A 19 1.63 11.87 -13.70
C LEU A 19 2.74 11.06 -12.99
N MET A 20 3.59 11.71 -12.20
CA MET A 20 4.55 11.03 -11.34
C MET A 20 3.85 10.03 -10.41
N MET A 21 2.76 10.44 -9.73
CA MET A 21 1.99 9.54 -8.86
C MET A 21 1.31 8.41 -9.65
N VAL A 22 0.80 8.71 -10.87
CA VAL A 22 0.24 7.66 -11.75
C VAL A 22 1.26 6.58 -12.04
N LEU A 23 2.46 6.96 -12.49
CA LEU A 23 3.51 6.02 -12.85
C LEU A 23 4.02 5.25 -11.63
N GLU A 24 4.23 5.94 -10.49
CA GLU A 24 4.68 5.36 -9.22
C GLU A 24 3.80 4.18 -8.78
N PHE A 25 2.50 4.41 -8.71
CA PHE A 25 1.57 3.39 -8.22
C PHE A 25 1.14 2.38 -9.31
N ALA A 26 1.29 2.71 -10.59
CA ALA A 26 1.11 1.75 -11.67
C ALA A 26 2.18 0.64 -11.63
N ILE A 27 3.42 0.96 -11.24
CA ILE A 27 4.49 -0.02 -11.05
C ILE A 27 4.06 -1.10 -10.04
N TRP A 28 3.56 -0.68 -8.90
CA TRP A 28 3.13 -1.59 -7.83
C TRP A 28 1.85 -2.35 -8.20
N GLY A 29 0.84 -1.62 -8.71
CA GLY A 29 -0.44 -2.19 -9.15
C GLY A 29 -0.30 -3.23 -10.24
N ALA A 30 0.72 -3.16 -11.08
CA ALA A 30 0.92 -4.10 -12.18
C ALA A 30 1.24 -5.53 -11.72
N TRP A 31 1.98 -5.72 -10.63
CA TRP A 31 2.45 -7.06 -10.24
C TRP A 31 1.75 -7.64 -9.01
N LEU A 32 1.40 -6.82 -8.01
CA LEU A 32 0.94 -7.31 -6.71
C LEU A 32 -0.28 -8.23 -6.77
N PRO A 33 -1.34 -7.95 -7.56
CA PRO A 33 -2.53 -8.80 -7.58
C PRO A 33 -2.32 -10.21 -8.14
N LEU A 34 -1.36 -10.39 -9.04
CA LEU A 34 -1.19 -11.63 -9.80
C LEU A 34 0.06 -12.43 -9.45
N ILE A 35 1.02 -11.84 -8.74
CA ILE A 35 2.31 -12.50 -8.42
C ILE A 35 2.12 -13.78 -7.62
N TRP A 36 1.12 -13.84 -6.75
CA TRP A 36 0.85 -15.01 -5.88
C TRP A 36 0.53 -16.26 -6.71
N GLY A 37 -0.35 -16.13 -7.70
CA GLY A 37 -0.65 -17.20 -8.64
C GLY A 37 0.55 -17.62 -9.48
N TYR A 38 1.36 -16.64 -9.94
CA TYR A 38 2.57 -16.92 -10.72
C TYR A 38 3.64 -17.67 -9.93
N MET A 39 3.80 -17.39 -8.64
CA MET A 39 4.71 -18.12 -7.76
C MET A 39 4.21 -19.51 -7.36
N GLY A 40 2.91 -19.74 -7.46
CA GLY A 40 2.25 -20.97 -7.05
C GLY A 40 2.57 -22.19 -7.93
N LYS A 41 1.84 -23.28 -7.68
CA LYS A 41 2.02 -24.63 -8.25
C LYS A 41 2.12 -24.66 -9.78
N ASP A 42 1.24 -23.91 -10.46
CA ASP A 42 1.16 -23.92 -11.94
C ASP A 42 2.14 -22.91 -12.58
N GLY A 43 2.88 -22.15 -11.76
CA GLY A 43 3.85 -21.17 -12.20
C GLY A 43 5.29 -21.55 -11.85
N LEU A 44 5.87 -20.86 -10.86
CA LEU A 44 7.25 -21.16 -10.41
C LEU A 44 7.35 -22.34 -9.45
N ALA A 45 6.24 -22.86 -8.96
CA ALA A 45 6.12 -23.96 -8.00
C ALA A 45 6.96 -23.72 -6.72
N PHE A 46 6.98 -22.49 -6.23
CA PHE A 46 7.65 -22.15 -4.99
C PHE A 46 6.92 -22.75 -3.79
N SER A 47 7.69 -23.14 -2.76
CA SER A 47 7.12 -23.53 -1.47
C SER A 47 6.48 -22.31 -0.77
N ASP A 48 5.60 -22.57 0.21
CA ASP A 48 4.96 -21.52 1.00
C ASP A 48 5.96 -20.56 1.62
N SER A 49 7.05 -21.08 2.18
CA SER A 49 8.11 -20.27 2.76
C SER A 49 8.82 -19.40 1.71
N GLN A 50 9.04 -19.92 0.50
CA GLN A 50 9.64 -19.15 -0.59
C GLN A 50 8.70 -18.04 -1.05
N ILE A 51 7.38 -18.31 -1.19
CA ILE A 51 6.37 -17.31 -1.53
C ILE A 51 6.30 -16.24 -0.44
N ALA A 52 6.30 -16.66 0.84
CA ALA A 52 6.31 -15.74 1.97
C ALA A 52 7.55 -14.84 1.98
N TRP A 53 8.74 -15.37 1.70
CA TRP A 53 9.98 -14.60 1.60
C TRP A 53 9.93 -13.58 0.47
N VAL A 54 9.51 -13.96 -0.74
CA VAL A 54 9.37 -13.03 -1.86
C VAL A 54 8.36 -11.92 -1.50
N GLY A 55 7.21 -12.28 -0.96
CA GLY A 55 6.21 -11.30 -0.50
C GLY A 55 6.73 -10.38 0.60
N SER A 56 7.65 -10.88 1.46
CA SER A 56 8.24 -10.10 2.56
C SER A 56 9.25 -9.05 2.08
N ALA A 57 9.68 -9.07 0.83
CA ALA A 57 10.68 -8.11 0.32
C ALA A 57 10.24 -6.66 0.52
N PHE A 58 8.95 -6.35 0.33
CA PHE A 58 8.39 -5.02 0.58
C PHE A 58 8.36 -4.65 2.06
N ALA A 59 7.99 -5.57 2.92
CA ALA A 59 8.04 -5.37 4.37
C ALA A 59 9.48 -5.13 4.85
N ILE A 60 10.42 -5.93 4.36
CA ILE A 60 11.86 -5.77 4.65
C ILE A 60 12.33 -4.39 4.18
N ALA A 61 11.98 -4.01 2.95
CA ALA A 61 12.33 -2.69 2.40
C ALA A 61 11.72 -1.54 3.20
N SER A 62 10.49 -1.69 3.69
CA SER A 62 9.82 -0.69 4.53
C SER A 62 10.51 -0.54 5.88
N ILE A 63 10.87 -1.66 6.52
CA ILE A 63 11.61 -1.66 7.79
C ILE A 63 13.00 -1.03 7.60
N VAL A 64 13.74 -1.46 6.59
CA VAL A 64 15.05 -0.89 6.25
C VAL A 64 14.92 0.59 5.88
N GLY A 65 13.91 0.95 5.11
CA GLY A 65 13.66 2.32 4.66
C GLY A 65 13.46 3.31 5.81
N ILE A 66 12.80 2.91 6.89
CA ILE A 66 12.62 3.76 8.09
C ILE A 66 13.98 4.17 8.70
N PHE A 67 14.97 3.27 8.64
CA PHE A 67 16.30 3.54 9.20
C PHE A 67 17.24 4.26 8.24
N PHE A 68 17.11 4.07 6.92
CA PHE A 68 18.08 4.52 5.93
C PHE A 68 17.55 5.62 4.99
N SER A 69 16.28 5.61 4.61
CA SER A 69 15.77 6.51 3.56
C SER A 69 15.67 7.96 4.04
N SER A 70 15.32 8.19 5.31
CA SER A 70 15.26 9.54 5.88
C SER A 70 16.63 10.21 6.00
N GLN A 71 17.71 9.43 6.00
CA GLN A 71 19.07 9.97 6.14
C GLN A 71 19.79 10.12 4.79
N ALA A 72 19.68 9.14 3.89
CA ALA A 72 20.42 9.15 2.65
C ALA A 72 19.71 9.95 1.53
N ALA A 73 18.41 9.74 1.35
CA ALA A 73 17.65 10.42 0.30
C ALA A 73 17.47 11.92 0.60
N ASP A 74 17.15 12.27 1.86
CA ASP A 74 16.88 13.66 2.24
C ASP A 74 18.13 14.54 2.39
N ARG A 75 19.31 13.94 2.60
CA ARG A 75 20.52 14.69 2.93
C ARG A 75 21.56 14.76 1.80
N THR A 76 21.56 13.81 0.88
CA THR A 76 22.70 13.64 -0.05
C THR A 76 22.32 13.89 -1.51
N PHE A 77 21.10 13.59 -1.92
CA PHE A 77 20.67 13.68 -3.31
C PHE A 77 19.45 14.58 -3.47
N ALA A 78 19.36 15.26 -4.61
CA ALA A 78 18.12 15.89 -5.03
C ALA A 78 17.05 14.79 -5.24
N ALA A 79 15.83 15.03 -4.73
CA ALA A 79 14.78 14.02 -4.65
C ALA A 79 14.42 13.42 -6.02
N GLU A 80 14.35 14.25 -7.07
CA GLU A 80 14.07 13.81 -8.43
C GLU A 80 15.20 12.92 -9.02
N LYS A 81 16.45 13.16 -8.62
CA LYS A 81 17.60 12.34 -9.06
C LYS A 81 17.64 11.01 -8.31
N PHE A 82 17.34 11.01 -7.01
CA PHE A 82 17.18 9.78 -6.24
C PHE A 82 16.08 8.92 -6.83
N MET A 83 14.92 9.52 -7.17
CA MET A 83 13.80 8.84 -7.80
C MET A 83 14.19 8.24 -9.15
N ALA A 84 14.90 9.02 -10.01
CA ALA A 84 15.38 8.54 -11.31
C ALA A 84 16.32 7.33 -11.15
N PHE A 85 17.29 7.39 -10.25
CA PHE A 85 18.22 6.28 -9.98
C PHE A 85 17.49 5.05 -9.44
N SER A 86 16.62 5.23 -8.46
CA SER A 86 15.88 4.14 -7.83
C SER A 86 14.99 3.41 -8.82
N HIS A 87 14.28 4.14 -9.68
CA HIS A 87 13.44 3.54 -10.71
C HIS A 87 14.21 2.97 -11.88
N LEU A 88 15.42 3.47 -12.19
CA LEU A 88 16.29 2.86 -13.17
C LEU A 88 16.78 1.48 -12.70
N VAL A 89 17.40 1.41 -11.53
CA VAL A 89 17.98 0.15 -11.02
C VAL A 89 16.89 -0.80 -10.53
N GLY A 90 15.94 -0.33 -9.75
CA GLY A 90 14.79 -1.13 -9.29
C GLY A 90 13.89 -1.57 -10.44
N GLY A 91 13.75 -0.73 -11.49
CA GLY A 91 13.03 -1.05 -12.71
C GLY A 91 13.71 -2.13 -13.54
N LEU A 92 15.02 -2.08 -13.68
CA LEU A 92 15.79 -3.16 -14.31
C LEU A 92 15.69 -4.45 -13.52
N ALA A 93 15.71 -4.39 -12.19
CA ALA A 93 15.58 -5.58 -11.33
C ALA A 93 14.21 -6.26 -11.53
N ILE A 94 13.10 -5.50 -11.45
CA ILE A 94 11.78 -6.10 -11.64
C ILE A 94 11.55 -6.55 -13.09
N LEU A 95 12.08 -5.83 -14.07
CA LEU A 95 12.05 -6.25 -15.47
C LEU A 95 12.78 -7.58 -15.68
N ALA A 96 13.95 -7.75 -15.06
CA ALA A 96 14.75 -8.97 -15.15
C ALA A 96 14.03 -10.20 -14.55
N MET A 97 13.06 -10.01 -13.64
CA MET A 97 12.26 -11.13 -13.10
C MET A 97 11.45 -11.85 -14.18
N TYR A 98 11.16 -11.19 -15.31
CA TYR A 98 10.54 -11.85 -16.45
C TYR A 98 11.39 -13.01 -16.99
N TRP A 99 12.71 -12.88 -16.93
CA TRP A 99 13.69 -13.89 -17.37
C TRP A 99 14.36 -14.61 -16.20
N ALA A 100 13.71 -14.68 -15.02
CA ALA A 100 14.34 -15.26 -13.83
C ALA A 100 14.78 -16.72 -14.00
N ARG A 101 14.03 -17.52 -14.79
CA ARG A 101 14.39 -18.91 -15.09
C ARG A 101 15.65 -19.00 -15.96
N GLU A 102 15.71 -18.19 -17.00
CA GLU A 102 16.83 -18.09 -17.92
C GLU A 102 18.09 -17.58 -17.23
N ILE A 103 17.94 -16.58 -16.36
CA ILE A 103 19.03 -16.04 -15.54
C ILE A 103 19.54 -17.11 -14.56
N ALA A 104 18.65 -17.82 -13.86
CA ALA A 104 19.05 -18.89 -12.95
C ALA A 104 19.84 -19.99 -13.65
N ALA A 105 19.43 -20.39 -14.85
CA ALA A 105 20.17 -21.35 -15.67
C ALA A 105 21.55 -20.81 -16.08
N ALA A 106 21.61 -19.54 -16.51
CA ALA A 106 22.86 -18.92 -16.97
C ALA A 106 23.90 -18.74 -15.84
N VAL A 107 23.45 -18.53 -14.59
CA VAL A 107 24.37 -18.41 -13.44
C VAL A 107 24.65 -19.75 -12.73
N GLY A 108 24.26 -20.88 -13.33
CA GLY A 108 24.58 -22.21 -12.84
C GLY A 108 23.65 -22.75 -11.73
N LEU A 109 22.51 -22.08 -11.45
CA LEU A 109 21.53 -22.52 -10.45
C LEU A 109 20.49 -23.51 -11.02
N GLY A 110 20.50 -23.73 -12.34
CA GLY A 110 19.61 -24.69 -13.01
C GLY A 110 18.13 -24.39 -12.74
N ALA A 111 17.40 -25.38 -12.20
CA ALA A 111 15.98 -25.23 -11.90
C ALA A 111 15.70 -24.42 -10.61
N ASN A 112 16.72 -24.12 -9.79
CA ASN A 112 16.53 -23.34 -8.56
C ASN A 112 16.41 -21.84 -8.86
N VAL A 113 15.21 -21.41 -9.23
CA VAL A 113 14.91 -20.01 -9.62
C VAL A 113 14.79 -19.09 -8.40
N PHE A 114 14.49 -19.63 -7.22
CA PHE A 114 14.16 -18.83 -6.03
C PHE A 114 15.22 -17.79 -5.64
N PRO A 115 16.54 -18.10 -5.57
CA PRO A 115 17.54 -17.09 -5.16
C PRO A 115 17.59 -15.88 -6.11
N VAL A 116 17.48 -16.13 -7.42
CA VAL A 116 17.46 -15.05 -8.43
C VAL A 116 16.19 -14.24 -8.30
N PHE A 117 15.05 -14.90 -8.22
CA PHE A 117 13.75 -14.25 -8.14
C PHE A 117 13.61 -13.38 -6.87
N PHE A 118 13.97 -13.94 -5.72
CA PHE A 118 13.96 -13.23 -4.44
C PHE A 118 14.97 -12.08 -4.41
N GLY A 119 16.19 -12.30 -4.90
CA GLY A 119 17.23 -11.27 -4.97
C GLY A 119 16.80 -10.07 -5.82
N LEU A 120 16.23 -10.32 -7.01
CA LEU A 120 15.72 -9.27 -7.89
C LEU A 120 14.53 -8.53 -7.26
N MET A 121 13.60 -9.25 -6.62
CA MET A 121 12.47 -8.64 -5.91
C MET A 121 12.96 -7.79 -4.74
N LEU A 122 13.94 -8.26 -3.99
CA LEU A 122 14.51 -7.50 -2.86
C LEU A 122 15.21 -6.22 -3.32
N VAL A 123 15.99 -6.29 -4.41
CA VAL A 123 16.63 -5.09 -5.01
C VAL A 123 15.55 -4.10 -5.48
N HIS A 124 14.52 -4.58 -6.19
CA HIS A 124 13.39 -3.74 -6.59
C HIS A 124 12.73 -3.09 -5.38
N ALA A 125 12.37 -3.86 -4.36
CA ALA A 125 11.66 -3.35 -3.19
C ALA A 125 12.49 -2.32 -2.40
N LEU A 126 13.78 -2.58 -2.15
CA LEU A 126 14.68 -1.68 -1.43
C LEU A 126 14.83 -0.30 -2.11
N LEU A 127 14.71 -0.27 -3.44
CA LEU A 127 14.80 0.96 -4.21
C LEU A 127 13.44 1.62 -4.43
N PHE A 128 12.38 0.83 -4.62
CA PHE A 128 11.02 1.33 -4.88
C PHE A 128 10.35 1.89 -3.63
N VAL A 129 10.38 1.19 -2.49
CA VAL A 129 9.63 1.58 -1.29
C VAL A 129 9.99 2.99 -0.80
N PRO A 130 11.25 3.41 -0.74
CA PRO A 130 11.60 4.80 -0.39
C PRO A 130 11.02 5.84 -1.34
N THR A 131 10.84 5.52 -2.64
CA THR A 131 10.34 6.50 -3.62
C THR A 131 8.89 6.90 -3.38
N ILE A 132 8.09 6.08 -2.67
CA ILE A 132 6.74 6.44 -2.23
C ILE A 132 6.76 7.69 -1.33
N SER A 133 7.72 7.78 -0.42
CA SER A 133 7.90 8.96 0.43
C SER A 133 8.53 10.13 -0.32
N VAL A 134 9.48 9.84 -1.21
CA VAL A 134 10.16 10.84 -2.03
C VAL A 134 9.18 11.51 -3.00
N SER A 135 8.28 10.77 -3.63
CA SER A 135 7.22 11.32 -4.50
C SER A 135 6.31 12.30 -3.74
N ASN A 136 5.94 11.97 -2.51
CA ASN A 136 5.19 12.88 -1.64
C ASN A 136 6.01 14.15 -1.32
N THR A 137 7.31 14.02 -1.02
CA THR A 137 8.20 15.16 -0.74
C THR A 137 8.30 16.10 -1.94
N ILE A 138 8.49 15.56 -3.16
CA ILE A 138 8.50 16.35 -4.40
C ILE A 138 7.15 17.06 -4.57
N ALA A 139 6.04 16.35 -4.38
CA ALA A 139 4.70 16.92 -4.50
C ALA A 139 4.50 18.09 -3.53
N PHE A 140 4.75 17.89 -2.24
CA PHE A 140 4.58 18.93 -1.22
C PHE A 140 5.50 20.14 -1.41
N THR A 141 6.69 19.95 -1.98
CA THR A 141 7.63 21.06 -2.21
C THR A 141 7.17 21.98 -3.35
N HIS A 142 6.47 21.43 -4.35
CA HIS A 142 6.15 22.16 -5.57
C HIS A 142 4.67 22.53 -5.75
N MET A 143 3.78 22.09 -4.83
CA MET A 143 2.40 22.56 -4.78
C MET A 143 2.33 23.98 -4.18
N GLN A 144 1.47 24.83 -4.73
CA GLN A 144 1.22 26.17 -4.20
C GLN A 144 0.37 26.12 -2.92
N ASN A 145 -0.63 25.24 -2.92
CA ASN A 145 -1.52 25.01 -1.77
C ASN A 145 -1.70 23.51 -1.56
N ALA A 146 -0.87 22.94 -0.68
CA ALA A 146 -0.88 21.51 -0.39
C ALA A 146 -2.26 21.00 0.08
N GLN A 147 -3.02 21.78 0.85
CA GLN A 147 -4.33 21.38 1.36
C GLN A 147 -5.37 21.20 0.23
N LYS A 148 -5.27 22.02 -0.84
CA LYS A 148 -6.21 21.98 -1.96
C LYS A 148 -5.75 21.03 -3.08
N GLU A 149 -4.44 20.93 -3.31
CA GLU A 149 -3.88 20.27 -4.48
C GLU A 149 -3.43 18.83 -4.22
N PHE A 150 -3.00 18.51 -2.99
CA PHE A 150 -2.44 17.18 -2.69
C PHE A 150 -3.42 16.06 -2.96
N GLY A 151 -4.70 16.21 -2.62
CA GLY A 151 -5.72 15.21 -2.90
C GLY A 151 -5.82 14.86 -4.38
N LEU A 152 -5.79 15.88 -5.26
CA LEU A 152 -5.82 15.69 -6.72
C LEU A 152 -4.53 15.00 -7.21
N VAL A 153 -3.37 15.44 -6.74
CA VAL A 153 -2.07 14.85 -7.12
C VAL A 153 -1.99 13.41 -6.65
N ARG A 154 -2.36 13.12 -5.39
CA ARG A 154 -2.33 11.79 -4.79
C ARG A 154 -3.33 10.82 -5.43
N MET A 155 -4.49 11.32 -5.88
CA MET A 155 -5.47 10.53 -6.64
C MET A 155 -4.87 9.94 -7.92
N GLY A 156 -3.85 10.59 -8.52
CA GLY A 156 -3.06 10.01 -9.61
C GLY A 156 -2.52 8.62 -9.27
N GLY A 157 -2.12 8.39 -8.02
CA GLY A 157 -1.65 7.06 -7.59
C GLY A 157 -2.72 5.99 -7.68
N THR A 158 -3.92 6.25 -7.20
CA THR A 158 -5.04 5.30 -7.31
C THR A 158 -5.44 5.06 -8.77
N ILE A 159 -5.42 6.10 -9.60
CA ILE A 159 -5.65 5.97 -11.05
C ILE A 159 -4.55 5.13 -11.70
N GLY A 160 -3.28 5.33 -11.34
CA GLY A 160 -2.15 4.53 -11.84
C GLY A 160 -2.30 3.04 -11.53
N TRP A 161 -2.70 2.72 -10.29
CA TRP A 161 -3.02 1.35 -9.89
C TRP A 161 -4.11 0.72 -10.77
N ILE A 162 -5.21 1.45 -11.03
CA ILE A 162 -6.30 1.00 -11.87
C ILE A 162 -5.82 0.81 -13.33
N LEU A 163 -5.07 1.77 -13.86
CA LEU A 163 -4.59 1.73 -15.25
C LEU A 163 -3.63 0.57 -15.49
N ALA A 164 -2.87 0.13 -14.48
CA ALA A 164 -1.97 -1.03 -14.58
C ALA A 164 -2.70 -2.35 -14.89
N ALA A 165 -4.00 -2.44 -14.61
CA ALA A 165 -4.80 -3.62 -14.93
C ALA A 165 -5.00 -3.84 -16.44
N TRP A 166 -5.05 -2.79 -17.25
CA TRP A 166 -5.47 -2.88 -18.65
C TRP A 166 -4.44 -3.53 -19.58
N PRO A 167 -3.14 -3.24 -19.54
CA PRO A 167 -2.16 -4.00 -20.31
C PRO A 167 -2.24 -5.49 -20.04
N LEU A 168 -2.45 -5.86 -18.78
CA LEU A 168 -2.54 -7.27 -18.37
C LEU A 168 -3.87 -7.91 -18.76
N TYR A 169 -4.97 -7.16 -18.79
CA TYR A 169 -6.22 -7.61 -19.36
C TYR A 169 -6.01 -8.13 -20.79
N PHE A 170 -5.38 -7.32 -21.67
CA PHE A 170 -5.14 -7.73 -23.06
C PHE A 170 -4.18 -8.91 -23.19
N VAL A 171 -3.17 -8.99 -22.33
CA VAL A 171 -2.21 -10.12 -22.31
C VAL A 171 -2.86 -11.43 -21.88
N LEU A 172 -3.79 -11.37 -20.94
CA LEU A 172 -4.45 -12.54 -20.35
C LEU A 172 -5.74 -12.94 -21.09
N GLN A 173 -6.25 -12.08 -21.95
CA GLN A 173 -7.51 -12.31 -22.66
C GLN A 173 -7.51 -13.63 -23.41
N GLY A 174 -8.51 -14.47 -23.11
CA GLY A 174 -8.71 -15.78 -23.74
C GLY A 174 -7.80 -16.89 -23.22
N LYS A 175 -6.87 -16.60 -22.28
CA LYS A 175 -5.98 -17.61 -21.68
C LYS A 175 -6.62 -18.21 -20.44
N VAL A 176 -6.39 -19.51 -20.22
CA VAL A 176 -6.93 -20.26 -19.07
C VAL A 176 -5.87 -21.20 -18.49
N GLY A 177 -6.04 -21.59 -17.21
CA GLY A 177 -5.19 -22.55 -16.54
C GLY A 177 -3.71 -22.20 -16.60
N ALA A 178 -2.87 -23.17 -16.93
CA ALA A 178 -1.41 -23.00 -16.98
C ALA A 178 -0.94 -21.94 -17.98
N GLU A 179 -1.67 -21.73 -19.09
CA GLU A 179 -1.36 -20.69 -20.07
C GLU A 179 -1.56 -19.30 -19.49
N ALA A 180 -2.63 -19.05 -18.74
CA ALA A 180 -2.88 -17.79 -18.06
C ALA A 180 -1.81 -17.53 -16.99
N VAL A 181 -1.44 -18.56 -16.21
CA VAL A 181 -0.38 -18.46 -15.20
C VAL A 181 0.97 -18.14 -15.87
N ALA A 182 1.33 -18.82 -16.96
CA ALA A 182 2.54 -18.54 -17.71
C ALA A 182 2.54 -17.11 -18.29
N ALA A 183 1.41 -16.65 -18.80
CA ALA A 183 1.26 -15.28 -19.33
C ALA A 183 1.33 -14.23 -18.21
N SER A 184 0.99 -14.57 -16.96
CA SER A 184 1.05 -13.66 -15.82
C SER A 184 2.47 -13.13 -15.55
N ARG A 185 3.54 -13.80 -16.05
CA ARG A 185 4.91 -13.24 -15.97
C ARG A 185 5.05 -11.84 -16.60
N ASN A 186 4.14 -11.46 -17.49
CA ASN A 186 4.13 -10.13 -18.11
C ASN A 186 3.86 -9.00 -17.11
N ILE A 187 3.42 -9.30 -15.87
CA ILE A 187 3.37 -8.34 -14.76
C ILE A 187 4.72 -7.64 -14.56
N PHE A 188 5.82 -8.36 -14.74
CA PHE A 188 7.18 -7.84 -14.60
C PHE A 188 7.60 -6.96 -15.78
N LEU A 189 7.13 -7.26 -17.01
CA LEU A 189 7.35 -6.38 -18.17
C LEU A 189 6.60 -5.06 -17.98
N VAL A 190 5.31 -5.11 -17.65
CA VAL A 190 4.49 -3.90 -17.43
C VAL A 190 5.09 -3.05 -16.32
N SER A 191 5.39 -3.65 -15.17
CA SER A 191 5.97 -2.95 -14.03
C SER A 191 7.34 -2.37 -14.33
N GLY A 192 8.24 -3.17 -14.94
CA GLY A 192 9.60 -2.75 -15.26
C GLY A 192 9.64 -1.63 -16.30
N ILE A 193 8.86 -1.74 -17.38
CA ILE A 193 8.78 -0.69 -18.41
C ILE A 193 8.22 0.60 -17.80
N THR A 194 7.18 0.51 -16.96
CA THR A 194 6.60 1.67 -16.28
C THR A 194 7.63 2.30 -15.33
N SER A 195 8.42 1.49 -14.62
CA SER A 195 9.48 1.98 -13.73
C SER A 195 10.59 2.71 -14.51
N LEU A 196 11.03 2.15 -15.64
CA LEU A 196 12.01 2.81 -16.51
C LEU A 196 11.46 4.11 -17.12
N ALA A 197 10.16 4.13 -17.47
CA ALA A 197 9.50 5.35 -17.93
C ALA A 197 9.48 6.42 -16.81
N LEU A 198 9.20 6.02 -15.56
CA LEU A 198 9.25 6.93 -14.42
C LEU A 198 10.68 7.40 -14.14
N ALA A 199 11.69 6.54 -14.30
CA ALA A 199 13.10 6.93 -14.17
C ALA A 199 13.45 8.08 -15.12
N ALA A 200 13.10 7.93 -16.41
CA ALA A 200 13.32 8.97 -17.42
C ALA A 200 12.48 10.22 -17.13
N PHE A 201 11.22 10.05 -16.76
CA PHE A 201 10.31 11.14 -16.43
C PHE A 201 10.77 11.94 -15.20
N SER A 202 11.35 11.28 -14.19
CA SER A 202 11.85 11.91 -12.97
C SER A 202 12.91 12.97 -13.26
N LEU A 203 13.70 12.82 -14.33
CA LEU A 203 14.68 13.83 -14.77
C LEU A 203 14.02 15.13 -15.29
N THR A 204 12.74 15.10 -15.60
CA THR A 204 11.96 16.27 -16.03
C THR A 204 11.21 16.96 -14.87
N LEU A 205 11.19 16.35 -13.68
CA LEU A 205 10.53 16.92 -12.51
C LEU A 205 11.26 18.18 -12.02
N PRO A 206 10.56 19.07 -11.32
CA PRO A 206 11.17 20.26 -10.75
C PRO A 206 12.28 19.90 -9.76
N HIS A 207 13.38 20.68 -9.76
CA HIS A 207 14.51 20.46 -8.89
C HIS A 207 14.11 20.59 -7.41
N THR A 208 14.33 19.52 -6.67
CA THR A 208 14.00 19.39 -5.24
C THR A 208 15.28 19.09 -4.47
N PRO A 209 16.00 20.14 -4.01
CA PRO A 209 17.28 19.98 -3.34
C PRO A 209 17.13 19.25 -2.00
N PRO A 210 18.19 18.57 -1.53
CA PRO A 210 18.19 17.91 -0.24
C PRO A 210 17.96 18.94 0.89
N ARG A 211 17.10 18.59 1.84
CA ARG A 211 16.88 19.44 3.04
C ARG A 211 18.04 19.25 4.00
N ARG A 212 18.82 20.31 4.25
CA ARG A 212 19.77 20.32 5.36
C ARG A 212 18.97 20.29 6.66
N ALA A 213 19.14 19.21 7.43
CA ALA A 213 18.58 19.16 8.77
C ALA A 213 19.38 20.13 9.66
N ASP A 214 18.78 21.26 10.03
CA ASP A 214 19.27 22.09 11.12
C ASP A 214 19.04 21.30 12.42
N GLY A 215 20.12 20.79 12.99
CA GLY A 215 20.12 20.10 14.28
C GLY A 215 20.51 18.63 14.19
N GLY A 216 21.70 18.32 14.70
CA GLY A 216 22.34 17.01 14.72
C GLY A 216 21.71 15.97 15.66
N GLY A 217 20.42 15.68 15.51
CA GLY A 217 19.78 14.53 16.14
C GLY A 217 19.83 13.32 15.19
N ILE A 218 20.17 12.15 15.71
CA ILE A 218 20.13 10.89 14.98
C ILE A 218 18.65 10.63 14.59
N ALA A 219 18.25 11.01 13.36
CA ALA A 219 16.88 10.85 12.87
C ALA A 219 16.40 9.37 12.94
N GLY A 220 17.32 8.41 13.00
CA GLY A 220 17.04 7.00 13.23
C GLY A 220 16.41 6.67 14.60
N ILE A 221 16.37 7.62 15.56
CA ILE A 221 15.80 7.41 16.90
C ILE A 221 14.49 8.21 17.07
N ALA A 222 14.10 9.03 16.10
CA ALA A 222 12.91 9.87 16.24
C ALA A 222 11.61 9.04 16.44
N TRP A 223 11.52 7.85 15.83
CA TRP A 223 10.41 6.93 16.05
C TRP A 223 10.33 6.41 17.49
N LEU A 224 11.46 6.30 18.21
CA LEU A 224 11.47 5.93 19.63
C LEU A 224 10.78 6.97 20.53
N LYS A 225 10.82 8.25 20.16
CA LYS A 225 10.03 9.26 20.88
C LYS A 225 8.54 8.98 20.77
N ALA A 226 8.08 8.54 19.59
CA ALA A 226 6.68 8.20 19.37
C ALA A 226 6.24 6.96 20.16
N THR A 227 7.14 5.99 20.43
CA THR A 227 6.79 4.82 21.25
C THR A 227 6.48 5.18 22.70
N GLY A 228 7.07 6.24 23.25
CA GLY A 228 6.76 6.73 24.59
C GLY A 228 5.28 7.10 24.75
N TYR A 229 4.62 7.55 23.70
CA TYR A 229 3.19 7.88 23.70
C TYR A 229 2.28 6.64 23.73
N LEU A 230 2.80 5.44 23.49
CA LEU A 230 2.03 4.20 23.63
C LEU A 230 1.71 3.88 25.11
N SER A 231 2.30 4.60 26.07
CA SER A 231 1.87 4.58 27.48
C SER A 231 0.42 5.06 27.69
N TYR A 232 -0.10 5.88 26.75
CA TYR A 232 -1.51 6.27 26.77
C TYR A 232 -2.40 5.12 26.24
N PRO A 233 -3.34 4.61 27.06
CA PRO A 233 -4.12 3.40 26.72
C PRO A 233 -4.82 3.47 25.36
N TYR A 234 -5.40 4.64 25.00
CA TYR A 234 -6.10 4.79 23.72
C TYR A 234 -5.16 4.70 22.51
N LEU A 235 -3.89 5.18 22.64
CA LEU A 235 -2.89 5.07 21.58
C LEU A 235 -2.36 3.65 21.47
N LEU A 236 -2.17 2.95 22.58
CA LEU A 236 -1.79 1.54 22.57
C LEU A 236 -2.89 0.68 21.92
N VAL A 237 -4.15 0.92 22.26
CA VAL A 237 -5.29 0.23 21.62
C VAL A 237 -5.30 0.48 20.13
N LEU A 238 -5.13 1.74 19.71
CA LEU A 238 -5.07 2.08 18.29
C LEU A 238 -3.89 1.41 17.58
N PHE A 239 -2.73 1.33 18.23
CA PHE A 239 -1.53 0.67 17.71
C PHE A 239 -1.77 -0.82 17.47
N VAL A 240 -2.33 -1.54 18.46
CA VAL A 240 -2.65 -2.96 18.35
C VAL A 240 -3.71 -3.22 17.29
N VAL A 241 -4.79 -2.43 17.27
CA VAL A 241 -5.84 -2.56 16.26
C VAL A 241 -5.33 -2.26 14.86
N THR A 242 -4.46 -1.25 14.71
CA THR A 242 -3.82 -0.96 13.41
C THR A 242 -2.99 -2.14 12.91
N PHE A 243 -2.23 -2.81 13.79
CA PHE A 243 -1.49 -4.00 13.39
C PHE A 243 -2.42 -5.11 12.89
N ILE A 244 -3.48 -5.42 13.64
CA ILE A 244 -4.44 -6.48 13.26
C ILE A 244 -5.12 -6.12 11.93
N ASP A 245 -5.60 -4.89 11.78
CA ASP A 245 -6.29 -4.46 10.56
C ASP A 245 -5.34 -4.41 9.35
N ALA A 246 -4.06 -4.05 9.56
CA ALA A 246 -3.03 -4.13 8.54
C ALA A 246 -2.78 -5.57 8.08
N VAL A 247 -2.75 -6.54 8.99
CA VAL A 247 -2.66 -7.98 8.64
C VAL A 247 -3.85 -8.40 7.77
N ILE A 248 -5.06 -8.00 8.15
CA ILE A 248 -6.28 -8.32 7.41
C ILE A 248 -6.27 -7.67 6.02
N HIS A 249 -5.91 -6.40 5.94
CA HIS A 249 -5.85 -5.63 4.70
C HIS A 249 -4.83 -6.20 3.71
N ASN A 250 -3.61 -6.48 4.17
CA ASN A 250 -2.57 -7.08 3.32
C ASN A 250 -2.90 -8.53 2.96
N GLY A 251 -3.58 -9.28 3.85
CA GLY A 251 -4.12 -10.61 3.57
C GLY A 251 -5.08 -10.65 2.40
N TYR A 252 -5.85 -9.58 2.17
CA TYR A 252 -6.68 -9.47 0.98
C TYR A 252 -5.85 -9.57 -0.31
N PHE A 253 -4.76 -8.82 -0.42
CA PHE A 253 -3.92 -8.86 -1.63
C PHE A 253 -3.24 -10.22 -1.84
N VAL A 254 -2.96 -10.96 -0.77
CA VAL A 254 -2.41 -12.33 -0.86
C VAL A 254 -3.45 -13.31 -1.40
N LEU A 255 -4.69 -13.22 -0.92
CA LEU A 255 -5.71 -14.25 -1.15
C LEU A 255 -6.65 -13.94 -2.32
N ALA A 256 -6.94 -12.65 -2.58
CA ALA A 256 -8.05 -12.27 -3.46
C ALA A 256 -7.84 -12.70 -4.92
N GLY A 257 -6.64 -12.55 -5.47
CA GLY A 257 -6.38 -12.91 -6.87
C GLY A 257 -6.64 -14.41 -7.15
N GLY A 258 -6.12 -15.28 -6.29
CA GLY A 258 -6.34 -16.72 -6.37
C GLY A 258 -7.80 -17.11 -6.12
N PHE A 259 -8.45 -16.48 -5.16
CA PHE A 259 -9.88 -16.71 -4.87
C PHE A 259 -10.78 -16.33 -6.04
N LEU A 260 -10.61 -15.12 -6.59
CA LEU A 260 -11.41 -14.63 -7.72
C LEU A 260 -11.26 -15.53 -8.97
N GLY A 261 -10.04 -15.99 -9.25
CA GLY A 261 -9.75 -16.88 -10.38
C GLY A 261 -10.07 -18.37 -10.13
N SER A 262 -10.46 -18.74 -8.91
CA SER A 262 -10.78 -20.13 -8.57
C SER A 262 -12.01 -20.64 -9.30
N GLN A 263 -12.13 -21.97 -9.43
CA GLN A 263 -13.33 -22.60 -9.99
C GLN A 263 -14.59 -22.26 -9.19
N THR A 264 -14.47 -21.94 -7.91
CA THR A 264 -15.60 -21.59 -7.03
C THR A 264 -16.23 -20.26 -7.42
N VAL A 265 -15.45 -19.23 -7.76
CA VAL A 265 -15.93 -17.90 -8.16
C VAL A 265 -16.04 -17.78 -9.67
N GLY A 266 -15.09 -18.32 -10.41
CA GLY A 266 -15.11 -18.39 -11.86
C GLY A 266 -14.87 -17.08 -12.61
N ILE A 267 -14.16 -16.11 -12.01
CA ILE A 267 -13.76 -14.91 -12.72
C ILE A 267 -12.60 -15.25 -13.66
N LYS A 268 -12.78 -14.89 -14.94
CA LYS A 268 -11.74 -15.13 -15.95
C LYS A 268 -10.44 -14.38 -15.59
N PRO A 269 -9.25 -14.96 -15.91
CA PRO A 269 -7.96 -14.38 -15.53
C PRO A 269 -7.78 -12.91 -15.91
N GLU A 270 -8.23 -12.52 -17.10
CA GLU A 270 -8.17 -11.14 -17.60
C GLU A 270 -9.00 -10.15 -16.78
N TRP A 271 -10.05 -10.61 -16.10
CA TRP A 271 -10.94 -9.77 -15.31
C TRP A 271 -10.57 -9.65 -13.84
N ILE A 272 -9.59 -10.44 -13.34
CA ILE A 272 -9.21 -10.43 -11.92
C ILE A 272 -8.77 -9.02 -11.48
N MET A 273 -7.82 -8.42 -12.20
CA MET A 273 -7.33 -7.08 -11.84
C MET A 273 -8.38 -5.97 -12.03
N PRO A 274 -9.16 -5.92 -13.15
CA PRO A 274 -10.27 -4.98 -13.27
C PRO A 274 -11.30 -5.11 -12.14
N VAL A 275 -11.66 -6.33 -11.72
CA VAL A 275 -12.58 -6.56 -10.60
C VAL A 275 -11.98 -6.06 -9.28
N MET A 276 -10.71 -6.35 -9.00
CA MET A 276 -10.05 -5.80 -7.82
C MET A 276 -9.99 -4.27 -7.85
N SER A 277 -9.87 -3.65 -9.02
CA SER A 277 -9.84 -2.19 -9.19
C SER A 277 -11.14 -1.48 -8.79
N ILE A 278 -12.26 -2.20 -8.69
CA ILE A 278 -13.53 -1.65 -8.15
C ILE A 278 -13.32 -1.09 -6.73
N GLY A 279 -12.50 -1.77 -5.94
CA GLY A 279 -12.14 -1.31 -4.60
C GLY A 279 -11.42 0.05 -4.60
N GLN A 280 -10.51 0.27 -5.55
CA GLN A 280 -9.79 1.54 -5.68
C GLN A 280 -10.69 2.68 -6.19
N VAL A 281 -11.63 2.38 -7.10
CA VAL A 281 -12.65 3.37 -7.50
C VAL A 281 -13.52 3.76 -6.31
N ALA A 282 -13.95 2.78 -5.51
CA ALA A 282 -14.71 3.02 -4.29
C ALA A 282 -13.91 3.80 -3.26
N GLU A 283 -12.59 3.60 -3.17
CA GLU A 283 -11.69 4.37 -2.30
C GLU A 283 -11.72 5.86 -2.65
N ILE A 284 -11.60 6.22 -3.93
CA ILE A 284 -11.67 7.61 -4.38
C ILE A 284 -12.98 8.25 -3.94
N LEU A 285 -14.11 7.57 -4.17
CA LEU A 285 -15.43 8.08 -3.80
C LEU A 285 -15.60 8.20 -2.29
N THR A 286 -15.12 7.23 -1.53
CA THR A 286 -15.22 7.22 -0.07
C THR A 286 -14.33 8.31 0.55
N MET A 287 -13.12 8.52 0.00
CA MET A 287 -12.24 9.61 0.43
C MET A 287 -12.88 10.99 0.22
N ALA A 288 -13.63 11.18 -0.87
CA ALA A 288 -14.31 12.44 -1.13
C ALA A 288 -15.38 12.80 -0.07
N VAL A 289 -15.98 11.79 0.58
CA VAL A 289 -17.00 12.01 1.63
C VAL A 289 -16.47 11.84 3.05
N LEU A 290 -15.22 11.40 3.22
CA LEU A 290 -14.61 11.05 4.51
C LEU A 290 -14.70 12.20 5.53
N GLY A 291 -14.38 13.42 5.13
CA GLY A 291 -14.43 14.59 6.01
C GLY A 291 -15.82 14.81 6.60
N GLY A 292 -16.87 14.68 5.78
CA GLY A 292 -18.26 14.79 6.24
C GLY A 292 -18.71 13.66 7.17
N VAL A 293 -18.24 12.44 6.88
CA VAL A 293 -18.50 11.27 7.74
C VAL A 293 -17.81 11.43 9.09
N LEU A 294 -16.53 11.82 9.07
CA LEU A 294 -15.74 12.00 10.28
C LEU A 294 -16.31 13.11 11.18
N ALA A 295 -16.76 14.23 10.60
CA ALA A 295 -17.40 15.31 11.35
C ALA A 295 -18.71 14.89 12.03
N LYS A 296 -19.48 13.96 11.41
CA LYS A 296 -20.76 13.48 11.96
C LYS A 296 -20.61 12.32 12.94
N LEU A 297 -19.72 11.37 12.66
CA LEU A 297 -19.61 10.10 13.40
C LEU A 297 -18.43 10.08 14.38
N GLY A 298 -17.48 11.01 14.24
CA GLY A 298 -16.24 11.06 15.01
C GLY A 298 -15.27 9.92 14.67
N TRP A 299 -14.08 9.94 15.27
CA TRP A 299 -12.97 9.04 15.00
C TRP A 299 -13.33 7.55 15.23
N LYS A 300 -13.85 7.26 16.42
CA LYS A 300 -14.12 5.89 16.87
C LYS A 300 -15.11 5.16 15.96
N THR A 301 -16.25 5.78 15.68
CA THR A 301 -17.30 5.16 14.86
C THR A 301 -16.84 4.98 13.41
N THR A 302 -16.16 6.00 12.85
CA THR A 302 -15.64 5.94 11.47
C THR A 302 -14.63 4.79 11.32
N MET A 303 -13.67 4.67 12.24
CA MET A 303 -12.68 3.57 12.22
C MET A 303 -13.34 2.19 12.38
N ILE A 304 -14.30 2.06 13.28
CA ILE A 304 -15.06 0.79 13.48
C ILE A 304 -15.78 0.40 12.19
N LEU A 305 -16.43 1.34 11.51
CA LEU A 305 -17.11 1.07 10.23
C LEU A 305 -16.12 0.62 9.16
N GLY A 306 -14.90 1.17 9.13
CA GLY A 306 -13.82 0.69 8.26
C GLY A 306 -13.47 -0.77 8.52
N ILE A 307 -13.21 -1.12 9.78
CA ILE A 307 -12.87 -2.50 10.18
C ILE A 307 -14.04 -3.47 9.90
N LEU A 308 -15.30 -3.06 10.22
CA LEU A 308 -16.47 -3.88 9.91
C LEU A 308 -16.69 -4.09 8.42
N GLY A 309 -16.24 -3.16 7.57
CA GLY A 309 -16.19 -3.36 6.13
C GLY A 309 -15.29 -4.54 5.72
N HIS A 310 -14.12 -4.71 6.38
CA HIS A 310 -13.30 -5.92 6.21
C HIS A 310 -14.05 -7.18 6.64
N ALA A 311 -14.66 -7.18 7.81
CA ALA A 311 -15.45 -8.32 8.32
C ALA A 311 -16.56 -8.70 7.34
N ALA A 312 -17.33 -7.72 6.86
CA ALA A 312 -18.43 -7.94 5.93
C ALA A 312 -17.94 -8.51 4.59
N ARG A 313 -16.85 -7.95 4.02
CA ARG A 313 -16.28 -8.44 2.77
C ARG A 313 -15.82 -9.89 2.87
N PHE A 314 -15.04 -10.23 3.89
CA PHE A 314 -14.56 -11.58 4.07
C PHE A 314 -15.68 -12.57 4.47
N ALA A 315 -16.69 -12.12 5.22
CA ALA A 315 -17.88 -12.92 5.46
C ALA A 315 -18.62 -13.26 4.14
N VAL A 316 -18.77 -12.29 3.24
CA VAL A 316 -19.33 -12.55 1.90
C VAL A 316 -18.48 -13.57 1.12
N PHE A 317 -17.16 -13.45 1.15
CA PHE A 317 -16.26 -14.44 0.53
C PHE A 317 -16.41 -15.84 1.14
N ALA A 318 -16.62 -15.92 2.47
CA ALA A 318 -16.79 -17.18 3.17
C ALA A 318 -18.15 -17.87 2.90
N PHE A 319 -19.24 -17.09 2.87
CA PHE A 319 -20.59 -17.65 2.83
C PHE A 319 -21.25 -17.65 1.45
N LEU A 320 -20.82 -16.78 0.55
CA LEU A 320 -21.39 -16.61 -0.79
C LEU A 320 -20.35 -16.73 -1.93
N PRO A 321 -19.35 -17.64 -1.85
CA PRO A 321 -18.24 -17.67 -2.80
C PRO A 321 -18.66 -17.96 -4.24
N GLN A 322 -19.81 -18.66 -4.44
CA GLN A 322 -20.33 -19.02 -5.75
C GLN A 322 -21.19 -17.92 -6.39
N ASN A 323 -21.53 -16.87 -5.62
CA ASN A 323 -22.35 -15.77 -6.14
C ASN A 323 -21.43 -14.68 -6.75
N GLN A 324 -20.99 -14.92 -7.98
CA GLN A 324 -20.07 -14.04 -8.69
C GLN A 324 -20.50 -12.55 -8.71
N PRO A 325 -21.77 -12.17 -8.98
CA PRO A 325 -22.19 -10.78 -8.92
C PRO A 325 -21.99 -10.14 -7.55
N VAL A 326 -22.29 -10.87 -6.44
CA VAL A 326 -22.10 -10.38 -5.09
C VAL A 326 -20.62 -10.26 -4.76
N ILE A 327 -19.79 -11.20 -5.21
CA ILE A 327 -18.33 -11.16 -5.04
C ILE A 327 -17.71 -9.94 -5.75
N ILE A 328 -18.22 -9.59 -6.93
CA ILE A 328 -17.80 -8.39 -7.67
C ILE A 328 -18.26 -7.12 -6.93
N LEU A 329 -19.52 -7.05 -6.51
CA LEU A 329 -20.08 -5.89 -5.84
C LEU A 329 -19.40 -5.60 -4.50
N VAL A 330 -19.09 -6.64 -3.73
CA VAL A 330 -18.50 -6.49 -2.38
C VAL A 330 -17.07 -5.92 -2.41
N GLN A 331 -16.41 -5.88 -3.59
CA GLN A 331 -15.13 -5.21 -3.74
C GLN A 331 -15.19 -3.72 -3.37
N VAL A 332 -16.36 -3.08 -3.49
CA VAL A 332 -16.60 -1.69 -3.05
C VAL A 332 -16.22 -1.50 -1.57
N LEU A 333 -16.40 -2.50 -0.73
CA LEU A 333 -16.04 -2.42 0.69
C LEU A 333 -14.53 -2.21 0.90
N HIS A 334 -13.67 -2.58 -0.04
CA HIS A 334 -12.23 -2.35 0.06
C HIS A 334 -11.90 -0.85 0.20
N GLY A 335 -12.52 -0.02 -0.63
CA GLY A 335 -12.34 1.44 -0.54
C GLY A 335 -12.86 2.03 0.77
N ILE A 336 -14.01 1.53 1.25
CA ILE A 336 -14.58 1.93 2.54
C ILE A 336 -13.63 1.57 3.70
N CYS A 337 -13.08 0.35 3.70
CA CYS A 337 -12.14 -0.10 4.71
C CYS A 337 -10.91 0.82 4.76
N TYR A 338 -10.31 1.10 3.60
CA TYR A 338 -9.12 1.93 3.52
C TYR A 338 -9.38 3.36 3.99
N ALA A 339 -10.41 4.01 3.47
CA ALA A 339 -10.71 5.40 3.79
C ALA A 339 -11.14 5.57 5.25
N PHE A 340 -12.05 4.71 5.76
CA PHE A 340 -12.61 4.89 7.09
C PHE A 340 -11.68 4.40 8.20
N PHE A 341 -10.74 3.49 7.93
CA PHE A 341 -9.75 3.11 8.92
C PHE A 341 -8.40 3.78 8.67
N PHE A 342 -7.68 3.45 7.60
CA PHE A 342 -6.29 3.91 7.42
C PHE A 342 -6.18 5.41 7.18
N ALA A 343 -7.00 6.00 6.30
CA ALA A 343 -6.94 7.44 6.10
C ALA A 343 -7.36 8.21 7.37
N THR A 344 -8.40 7.73 8.07
CA THR A 344 -8.83 8.29 9.37
C THR A 344 -7.73 8.17 10.41
N LEU A 345 -7.02 7.05 10.46
CA LEU A 345 -5.87 6.83 11.35
C LEU A 345 -4.79 7.90 11.14
N TYR A 346 -4.39 8.19 9.90
CA TYR A 346 -3.36 9.20 9.63
C TYR A 346 -3.82 10.61 10.01
N ILE A 347 -5.08 10.96 9.77
CA ILE A 347 -5.65 12.24 10.19
C ILE A 347 -5.70 12.31 11.73
N PHE A 348 -6.07 11.22 12.40
CA PHE A 348 -6.06 11.15 13.86
C PHE A 348 -4.66 11.32 14.45
N ILE A 349 -3.64 10.68 13.87
CA ILE A 349 -2.25 10.83 14.31
C ILE A 349 -1.81 12.29 14.17
N ASP A 350 -2.16 12.95 13.06
CA ASP A 350 -1.85 14.36 12.86
C ASP A 350 -2.50 15.26 13.91
N ALA A 351 -3.70 14.93 14.37
CA ALA A 351 -4.41 15.66 15.40
C ALA A 351 -3.93 15.33 16.83
N ALA A 352 -3.56 14.06 17.10
CA ALA A 352 -3.30 13.56 18.44
C ALA A 352 -1.87 13.78 18.94
N PHE A 353 -0.90 13.86 18.02
CA PHE A 353 0.52 13.98 18.40
C PHE A 353 1.03 15.42 18.30
N PRO A 354 1.93 15.87 19.21
CA PRO A 354 2.60 17.15 19.13
C PRO A 354 3.37 17.31 17.81
N LYS A 355 3.51 18.55 17.34
CA LYS A 355 4.10 18.87 16.01
C LYS A 355 5.50 18.29 15.82
N ASP A 356 6.34 18.28 16.87
CA ASP A 356 7.71 17.77 16.85
C ASP A 356 7.83 16.24 16.81
N VAL A 357 6.77 15.51 17.21
CA VAL A 357 6.71 14.03 17.24
C VAL A 357 5.82 13.44 16.15
N ARG A 358 4.98 14.25 15.50
CA ARG A 358 3.94 13.84 14.55
C ARG A 358 4.48 13.01 13.40
N SER A 359 5.56 13.45 12.76
CA SER A 359 6.21 12.71 11.67
C SER A 359 6.75 11.35 12.14
N SER A 360 7.29 11.29 13.35
CA SER A 360 7.79 10.05 13.96
C SER A 360 6.65 9.08 14.30
N ALA A 361 5.51 9.61 14.75
CA ALA A 361 4.31 8.82 15.00
C ALA A 361 3.74 8.24 13.69
N GLN A 362 3.65 9.05 12.64
CA GLN A 362 3.24 8.54 11.32
C GLN A 362 4.18 7.44 10.81
N SER A 363 5.49 7.60 10.99
CA SER A 363 6.48 6.56 10.62
C SER A 363 6.30 5.29 11.44
N LEU A 364 6.01 5.39 12.75
CA LEU A 364 5.74 4.25 13.61
C LEU A 364 4.49 3.46 13.16
N PHE A 365 3.40 4.16 12.81
CA PHE A 365 2.19 3.50 12.32
C PHE A 365 2.38 2.97 10.88
N ASN A 366 3.15 3.64 10.02
CA ASN A 366 3.53 3.12 8.72
C ASN A 366 4.34 1.82 8.83
N LEU A 367 5.20 1.69 9.84
CA LEU A 367 5.91 0.44 10.14
C LEU A 367 4.93 -0.72 10.38
N LEU A 368 3.79 -0.47 11.05
CA LEU A 368 2.75 -1.49 11.23
C LEU A 368 2.05 -1.81 9.91
N VAL A 369 1.67 -0.79 9.15
CA VAL A 369 0.81 -0.97 7.95
C VAL A 369 1.60 -1.60 6.80
N LEU A 370 2.78 -1.06 6.48
CA LEU A 370 3.58 -1.44 5.32
C LEU A 370 4.73 -2.41 5.64
N GLY A 371 5.07 -2.55 6.93
CA GLY A 371 6.15 -3.43 7.39
C GLY A 371 5.62 -4.66 8.12
N LEU A 372 5.40 -4.53 9.43
CA LEU A 372 5.09 -5.68 10.29
C LEU A 372 3.76 -6.35 9.97
N GLY A 373 2.70 -5.58 9.67
CA GLY A 373 1.39 -6.11 9.29
C GLY A 373 1.43 -6.81 7.94
N ASP A 374 2.15 -6.24 6.98
CA ASP A 374 2.37 -6.84 5.67
C ASP A 374 3.17 -8.14 5.78
N LEU A 375 4.25 -8.16 6.58
CA LEU A 375 5.02 -9.36 6.88
C LEU A 375 4.15 -10.44 7.53
N ALA A 376 3.43 -10.09 8.58
CA ALA A 376 2.58 -11.03 9.32
C ALA A 376 1.47 -11.62 8.43
N ALA A 377 0.90 -10.84 7.52
CA ALA A 377 -0.12 -11.31 6.58
C ALA A 377 0.38 -12.47 5.72
N LYS A 378 1.60 -12.37 5.16
CA LYS A 378 2.18 -13.42 4.31
C LYS A 378 2.47 -14.70 5.10
N TRP A 379 3.10 -14.55 6.27
CA TRP A 379 3.45 -15.69 7.12
C TRP A 379 2.24 -16.33 7.82
N LEU A 380 1.11 -15.63 7.88
CA LEU A 380 -0.15 -16.18 8.37
C LEU A 380 -0.98 -16.82 7.24
N PHE A 381 -1.28 -16.07 6.19
CA PHE A 381 -2.29 -16.49 5.22
C PHE A 381 -1.80 -17.47 4.17
N ILE A 382 -0.50 -17.44 3.79
CA ILE A 382 0.04 -18.38 2.82
C ILE A 382 0.03 -19.81 3.39
N PRO A 383 0.62 -20.11 4.57
CA PRO A 383 0.54 -21.45 5.15
C PRO A 383 -0.88 -21.87 5.53
N LEU A 384 -1.73 -20.91 5.93
CA LEU A 384 -3.12 -21.18 6.26
C LEU A 384 -3.88 -21.66 5.02
N GLN A 385 -3.72 -20.98 3.88
CA GLN A 385 -4.33 -21.40 2.61
C GLN A 385 -3.88 -22.81 2.22
N THR A 386 -2.60 -23.10 2.30
CA THR A 386 -2.06 -24.43 1.98
C THR A 386 -2.63 -25.52 2.89
N ARG A 387 -2.76 -25.24 4.21
CA ARG A 387 -3.37 -26.19 5.16
C ARG A 387 -4.85 -26.46 4.88
N LEU A 388 -5.55 -25.47 4.30
CA LEU A 388 -6.97 -25.57 3.95
C LEU A 388 -7.20 -25.95 2.49
N THR A 389 -6.13 -26.39 1.79
CA THR A 389 -6.20 -26.92 0.43
C THR A 389 -6.19 -28.43 0.50
N ALA A 390 -7.23 -29.06 -0.04
CA ALA A 390 -7.37 -30.51 -0.14
C ALA A 390 -6.38 -31.11 -1.15
N ALA A 391 -6.22 -32.43 -1.15
CA ALA A 391 -5.28 -33.13 -2.03
C ALA A 391 -5.62 -32.97 -3.54
N ASP A 392 -6.87 -32.70 -3.88
CA ASP A 392 -7.35 -32.41 -5.22
C ASP A 392 -7.08 -30.95 -5.66
N GLY A 393 -6.51 -30.12 -4.75
CA GLY A 393 -6.22 -28.71 -4.99
C GLY A 393 -7.39 -27.77 -4.70
N THR A 394 -8.51 -28.25 -4.19
CA THR A 394 -9.63 -27.40 -3.77
C THR A 394 -9.34 -26.72 -2.44
N VAL A 395 -9.58 -25.40 -2.36
CA VAL A 395 -9.40 -24.61 -1.15
C VAL A 395 -10.72 -24.49 -0.40
N ASP A 396 -10.73 -24.77 0.91
CA ASP A 396 -11.87 -24.42 1.77
C ASP A 396 -11.90 -22.91 2.03
N TYR A 397 -12.45 -22.18 1.05
CA TYR A 397 -12.59 -20.72 1.13
C TYR A 397 -13.50 -20.27 2.27
N ARG A 398 -14.48 -21.08 2.69
CA ARG A 398 -15.32 -20.76 3.82
C ARG A 398 -14.48 -20.65 5.09
N GLN A 399 -13.73 -21.69 5.39
CA GLN A 399 -12.88 -21.71 6.57
C GLN A 399 -11.77 -20.64 6.46
N LEU A 400 -11.11 -20.51 5.30
CA LEU A 400 -10.05 -19.56 5.08
C LEU A 400 -10.47 -18.11 5.38
N PHE A 401 -11.63 -17.67 4.86
CA PHE A 401 -12.07 -16.29 5.03
C PHE A 401 -12.78 -16.02 6.38
N LEU A 402 -13.14 -17.04 7.14
CA LEU A 402 -13.61 -16.85 8.51
C LEU A 402 -12.50 -16.34 9.44
N TYR A 403 -11.22 -16.68 9.19
CA TYR A 403 -10.10 -16.14 9.99
C TYR A 403 -10.03 -14.61 9.93
N PRO A 404 -9.85 -13.97 8.76
CA PRO A 404 -9.82 -12.50 8.71
C PRO A 404 -11.17 -11.89 9.12
N THR A 405 -12.30 -12.56 8.92
CA THR A 405 -13.62 -12.10 9.42
C THR A 405 -13.61 -11.96 10.94
N PHE A 406 -13.23 -13.02 11.66
CA PHE A 406 -13.19 -12.98 13.13
C PHE A 406 -12.10 -12.07 13.67
N MET A 407 -10.95 -11.98 13.00
CA MET A 407 -9.91 -11.00 13.35
C MET A 407 -10.44 -9.57 13.26
N ALA A 408 -11.18 -9.24 12.20
CA ALA A 408 -11.77 -7.91 12.04
C ALA A 408 -12.86 -7.63 13.09
N LEU A 409 -13.73 -8.60 13.38
CA LEU A 409 -14.74 -8.45 14.43
C LEU A 409 -14.09 -8.26 15.81
N ALA A 410 -13.02 -9.00 16.11
CA ALA A 410 -12.28 -8.84 17.35
C ALA A 410 -11.60 -7.46 17.44
N ALA A 411 -10.95 -7.00 16.36
CA ALA A 411 -10.35 -5.68 16.28
C ALA A 411 -11.40 -4.56 16.47
N ALA A 412 -12.56 -4.68 15.82
CA ALA A 412 -13.67 -3.74 16.01
C ALA A 412 -14.20 -3.73 17.45
N ALA A 413 -14.32 -4.90 18.09
CA ALA A 413 -14.74 -5.02 19.49
C ALA A 413 -13.70 -4.39 20.44
N VAL A 414 -12.40 -4.63 20.22
CA VAL A 414 -11.34 -4.00 21.02
C VAL A 414 -11.38 -2.48 20.87
N LEU A 415 -11.53 -1.95 19.65
CA LEU A 415 -11.66 -0.52 19.43
C LEU A 415 -12.93 0.04 20.08
N LEU A 416 -14.04 -0.68 19.98
CA LEU A 416 -15.31 -0.27 20.60
C LEU A 416 -15.21 -0.17 22.11
N VAL A 417 -14.57 -1.14 22.77
CA VAL A 417 -14.52 -1.22 24.23
C VAL A 417 -13.42 -0.33 24.81
N PHE A 418 -12.24 -0.28 24.20
CA PHE A 418 -11.05 0.29 24.83
C PHE A 418 -10.55 1.59 24.21
N PHE A 419 -11.03 2.01 23.04
CA PHE A 419 -10.60 3.26 22.41
C PHE A 419 -11.43 4.44 22.91
N TRP A 420 -10.84 5.20 23.84
CA TRP A 420 -11.45 6.39 24.44
C TRP A 420 -10.47 7.55 24.39
N PRO A 421 -10.36 8.24 23.24
CA PRO A 421 -9.51 9.41 23.14
C PRO A 421 -10.03 10.55 24.03
N PRO A 422 -9.16 11.46 24.48
CA PRO A 422 -9.55 12.63 25.27
C PRO A 422 -10.62 13.47 24.54
N ARG A 423 -11.46 14.16 25.32
CA ARG A 423 -12.60 14.93 24.77
C ARG A 423 -12.21 15.99 23.76
N TRP A 424 -11.04 16.63 23.93
CA TRP A 424 -10.53 17.62 23.00
C TRP A 424 -10.17 17.03 21.61
N LEU A 425 -9.95 15.73 21.51
CA LEU A 425 -9.80 14.99 20.27
C LEU A 425 -11.12 14.40 19.75
N ALA A 426 -12.19 14.41 20.54
CA ALA A 426 -13.37 13.60 20.27
C ALA A 426 -14.19 14.07 19.05
N THR A 427 -14.07 15.30 18.65
CA THR A 427 -14.80 15.85 17.48
C THR A 427 -13.82 16.27 16.40
N GLY A 428 -13.81 15.55 15.29
CA GLY A 428 -12.97 15.87 14.12
C GLY A 428 -13.27 17.24 13.46
N ALA A 429 -14.22 18.02 14.01
CA ALA A 429 -14.58 19.36 13.54
C ALA A 429 -13.73 20.49 14.16
N GLN A 430 -12.96 20.24 15.22
CA GLN A 430 -12.23 21.29 15.95
C GLN A 430 -10.78 21.51 15.52
N VAL A 431 -10.32 20.87 14.45
CA VAL A 431 -8.91 20.95 14.02
C VAL A 431 -8.55 22.34 13.45
N GLU A 432 -9.52 23.18 13.10
CA GLU A 432 -9.22 24.48 12.48
C GLU A 432 -9.14 25.67 13.48
N ASP A 433 -9.81 25.62 14.64
CA ASP A 433 -9.95 26.84 15.47
C ASP A 433 -9.07 26.84 16.75
N ASP A 434 -8.63 25.69 17.26
CA ASP A 434 -7.84 25.61 18.51
C ASP A 434 -6.33 25.52 18.30
N ARG A 435 -5.80 25.85 17.14
CA ARG A 435 -4.35 25.79 16.86
C ARG A 435 -3.53 26.82 17.62
N GLU A 436 -4.16 27.77 18.30
CA GLU A 436 -3.49 28.81 19.11
C GLU A 436 -3.39 28.46 20.60
N THR A 437 -4.15 27.50 21.10
CA THR A 437 -4.03 27.00 22.47
C THR A 437 -3.45 25.58 22.45
N GLU A 438 -2.14 25.45 22.57
CA GLU A 438 -1.50 24.14 22.80
C GLU A 438 -2.08 23.49 24.07
N PRO A 439 -2.85 22.40 23.98
CA PRO A 439 -3.02 21.56 25.15
C PRO A 439 -1.70 20.82 25.36
N GLN A 440 -0.93 21.29 26.31
CA GLN A 440 0.17 20.50 26.87
C GLN A 440 -0.46 19.16 27.28
N ILE A 441 0.00 18.07 26.68
CA ILE A 441 -0.18 16.74 27.25
C ILE A 441 0.59 16.81 28.57
N VAL A 442 -0.14 17.12 29.64
CA VAL A 442 0.43 17.22 30.99
C VAL A 442 0.96 15.83 31.32
N ALA A 443 2.24 15.80 31.69
CA ALA A 443 2.97 14.62 32.11
C ALA A 443 2.30 13.89 33.28
#